data_62070e8b82728a15b730a8b80d47f799
#
_entry.id   62070e8b82728a15b730a8b80d47f799
#
_cell.length_a   1.000
_cell.length_b   1.000
_cell.length_c   1.000
_cell.angle_alpha   90.00
_cell.angle_beta   90.00
_cell.angle_gamma   90.00
#
_symmetry.space_group_name_H-M   'P 1'
#
loop_
_entity.id
_entity.type
_entity.pdbx_description
1 polymer ?
#
loop_
_entity_poly.entity_id
_entity_poly.type
_entity_poly.pdbx_seq_one_letter_code
_entity_poly.pdbx_strand_id
1 'polypeptide(L)'
;NHETTWSESACTAFARIFGHDGRTAFRAGDYLFLGYASGPFMKMAMGAVRTEDLAWLAAEAAKARPGQRIVSLCHYPLNNDLTNRTEVTATLRRLGIPLTLFGHYHRAPSLFNFDSIAGIQGRALRGKSDSDAGYTLLDFWGDSVRVREKTLGAEPRTRFTIRMQDDPQTLALASDPTPPVPDYKAHAQLVLQDSATIYTGPAFYRDLVYYGTTQGVLRAYDTRRNREVWRQRFGGALYTTPLVAEGLVIAGTTTDGLRAYDARTGRERWHIDTPTPIVGQGLVAGRGPNAVLYIGLGNGTMAKIAVSDGRILWRYDYGRGQSQGQPALADGKLVFGAWNGHL
;
A
#
# COMPACT_ATOMS: atom_id res chain seq x y z
N ASN A 1 7.12 5.36 -4.23
CA ASN A 1 6.63 5.84 -2.93
C ASN A 1 6.08 7.27 -2.99
N HIS A 2 6.55 8.09 -3.92
CA HIS A 2 6.11 9.49 -4.02
C HIS A 2 4.65 9.64 -4.44
N GLU A 3 4.11 8.69 -5.18
CA GLU A 3 2.71 8.63 -5.59
C GLU A 3 1.75 8.54 -4.41
N THR A 4 2.19 7.98 -3.29
CA THR A 4 1.40 7.85 -2.06
C THR A 4 1.80 8.86 -1.00
N THR A 5 3.09 9.15 -0.87
CA THR A 5 3.60 10.03 0.20
C THR A 5 3.42 11.51 -0.15
N TRP A 6 3.69 11.91 -1.38
CA TRP A 6 3.67 13.32 -1.81
C TRP A 6 2.47 13.69 -2.67
N SER A 7 1.74 12.70 -3.18
CA SER A 7 0.52 12.91 -3.96
C SER A 7 -0.72 12.80 -3.07
N GLU A 8 -1.73 13.60 -3.37
CA GLU A 8 -3.05 13.53 -2.76
C GLU A 8 -3.96 12.49 -3.45
N SER A 9 -3.44 11.80 -4.47
CA SER A 9 -4.22 10.91 -5.32
C SER A 9 -4.33 9.47 -4.79
N ALA A 10 -3.61 9.10 -3.73
CA ALA A 10 -3.56 7.73 -3.21
C ALA A 10 -3.31 6.68 -4.31
N CYS A 11 -2.35 6.96 -5.21
CA CYS A 11 -2.03 6.18 -6.43
C CYS A 11 -3.09 6.14 -7.52
N THR A 12 -4.25 6.75 -7.40
CA THR A 12 -5.28 6.72 -8.45
C THR A 12 -4.81 7.43 -9.73
N ALA A 13 -4.03 8.52 -9.59
CA ALA A 13 -3.43 9.20 -10.74
C ALA A 13 -2.42 8.31 -11.47
N PHE A 14 -1.57 7.58 -10.74
CA PHE A 14 -0.63 6.62 -11.32
C PHE A 14 -1.37 5.54 -12.12
N ALA A 15 -2.35 4.89 -11.50
CA ALA A 15 -3.13 3.84 -12.15
C ALA A 15 -3.85 4.35 -13.42
N ARG A 16 -4.39 5.58 -13.40
CA ARG A 16 -5.03 6.21 -14.57
C ARG A 16 -4.05 6.49 -15.71
N ILE A 17 -2.82 6.95 -15.39
CA ILE A 17 -1.82 7.31 -16.40
C ILE A 17 -1.19 6.08 -17.03
N PHE A 18 -0.81 5.10 -16.20
CA PHE A 18 -0.05 3.93 -16.64
C PHE A 18 -0.91 2.69 -16.92
N GLY A 19 -2.19 2.71 -16.58
CA GLY A 19 -3.11 1.60 -16.85
C GLY A 19 -2.93 0.37 -15.95
N HIS A 20 -2.14 0.49 -14.87
CA HIS A 20 -1.92 -0.60 -13.91
C HIS A 20 -1.68 -0.07 -12.48
N ASP A 21 -1.81 -0.93 -11.49
CA ASP A 21 -1.73 -0.62 -10.06
C ASP A 21 -0.32 -0.79 -9.44
N GLY A 22 0.72 -0.78 -10.28
CA GLY A 22 2.11 -1.00 -9.88
C GLY A 22 2.61 -2.44 -10.08
N ARG A 23 1.77 -3.34 -10.62
CA ARG A 23 2.18 -4.69 -11.02
C ARG A 23 2.64 -4.71 -12.46
N THR A 24 3.75 -5.39 -12.74
CA THR A 24 4.26 -5.57 -14.09
C THR A 24 4.94 -6.93 -14.23
N ALA A 25 4.74 -7.58 -15.37
CA ALA A 25 5.43 -8.80 -15.73
C ALA A 25 5.89 -8.72 -17.19
N PHE A 26 7.17 -8.97 -17.42
CA PHE A 26 7.71 -9.02 -18.78
C PHE A 26 8.83 -10.04 -18.89
N ARG A 27 9.13 -10.45 -20.12
CA ARG A 27 10.20 -11.39 -20.41
C ARG A 27 11.28 -10.73 -21.25
N ALA A 28 12.52 -11.02 -20.91
CA ALA A 28 13.69 -10.67 -21.72
C ALA A 28 14.61 -11.88 -21.77
N GLY A 29 14.72 -12.53 -22.94
CA GLY A 29 15.45 -13.79 -23.11
C GLY A 29 14.94 -14.86 -22.14
N ASP A 30 15.86 -15.46 -21.40
CA ASP A 30 15.59 -16.52 -20.43
C ASP A 30 15.16 -16.00 -19.04
N TYR A 31 14.78 -14.74 -18.94
CA TYR A 31 14.43 -14.12 -17.67
C TYR A 31 12.97 -13.65 -17.68
N LEU A 32 12.30 -13.88 -16.57
CA LEU A 32 10.98 -13.34 -16.24
C LEU A 32 11.16 -12.28 -15.16
N PHE A 33 10.80 -11.06 -15.46
CA PHE A 33 10.83 -9.95 -14.52
C PHE A 33 9.44 -9.70 -13.95
N LEU A 34 9.34 -9.67 -12.61
CA LEU A 34 8.10 -9.48 -11.89
C LEU A 34 8.21 -8.27 -10.97
N GLY A 35 7.54 -7.18 -11.34
CA GLY A 35 7.48 -5.95 -10.57
C GLY A 35 6.21 -5.84 -9.75
N TYR A 36 6.33 -5.39 -8.50
CA TYR A 36 5.21 -5.19 -7.59
C TYR A 36 5.37 -3.90 -6.77
N ALA A 37 4.23 -3.36 -6.33
CA ALA A 37 4.23 -2.20 -5.46
C ALA A 37 4.78 -2.57 -4.08
N SER A 38 5.74 -1.81 -3.58
CA SER A 38 6.31 -1.94 -2.24
C SER A 38 6.31 -0.61 -1.49
N GLY A 39 5.66 0.40 -2.05
CA GLY A 39 5.52 1.71 -1.44
C GLY A 39 4.51 1.71 -0.30
N PRO A 40 4.47 2.79 0.51
CA PRO A 40 3.47 2.94 1.55
C PRO A 40 2.07 3.03 0.96
N PHE A 41 1.05 2.66 1.74
CA PHE A 41 -0.34 2.78 1.29
C PHE A 41 -0.81 4.23 1.25
N MET A 42 -0.46 5.01 2.26
CA MET A 42 -0.78 6.43 2.39
C MET A 42 0.36 7.12 3.11
N LYS A 43 0.63 8.37 2.90
CA LYS A 43 1.51 9.31 3.65
C LYS A 43 2.46 8.71 4.73
N MET A 44 2.79 7.43 4.63
CA MET A 44 3.69 6.69 5.52
C MET A 44 5.12 6.73 4.98
N ALA A 45 6.11 6.56 5.86
CA ALA A 45 7.50 6.49 5.46
C ALA A 45 7.94 5.08 5.05
N MET A 46 7.43 4.05 5.75
CA MET A 46 7.80 2.65 5.53
C MET A 46 6.97 2.03 4.41
N GLY A 47 7.62 1.20 3.62
CA GLY A 47 6.97 0.41 2.58
C GLY A 47 6.18 -0.77 3.13
N ALA A 48 5.30 -1.30 2.32
CA ALA A 48 4.60 -2.57 2.56
C ALA A 48 4.18 -3.20 1.23
N VAL A 49 4.26 -4.52 1.14
CA VAL A 49 3.75 -5.29 0.00
C VAL A 49 2.39 -5.87 0.38
N ARG A 50 1.37 -5.62 -0.44
CA ARG A 50 0.02 -6.07 -0.17
C ARG A 50 -0.09 -7.60 -0.29
N THR A 51 -0.96 -8.22 0.48
CA THR A 51 -1.24 -9.67 0.41
C THR A 51 -1.63 -10.11 -1.00
N GLU A 52 -2.45 -9.33 -1.67
CA GLU A 52 -2.86 -9.59 -3.05
C GLU A 52 -1.72 -9.41 -4.07
N ASP A 53 -0.69 -8.62 -3.77
CA ASP A 53 0.50 -8.51 -4.62
C ASP A 53 1.39 -9.76 -4.47
N LEU A 54 1.51 -10.30 -3.26
CA LEU A 54 2.21 -11.58 -3.04
C LEU A 54 1.49 -12.75 -3.72
N ALA A 55 0.16 -12.77 -3.70
CA ALA A 55 -0.63 -13.77 -4.41
C ALA A 55 -0.48 -13.63 -5.94
N TRP A 56 -0.51 -12.41 -6.46
CA TRP A 56 -0.25 -12.13 -7.88
C TRP A 56 1.16 -12.56 -8.28
N LEU A 57 2.17 -12.24 -7.47
CA LEU A 57 3.56 -12.65 -7.71
C LEU A 57 3.69 -14.17 -7.83
N ALA A 58 3.03 -14.93 -6.95
CA ALA A 58 3.01 -16.39 -7.00
C ALA A 58 2.33 -16.90 -8.28
N ALA A 59 1.20 -16.30 -8.66
CA ALA A 59 0.49 -16.68 -9.89
C ALA A 59 1.30 -16.37 -11.16
N GLU A 60 2.04 -15.26 -11.21
CA GLU A 60 2.91 -14.94 -12.35
C GLU A 60 4.16 -15.79 -12.38
N ALA A 61 4.77 -16.06 -11.22
CA ALA A 61 5.93 -16.95 -11.14
C ALA A 61 5.61 -18.36 -11.65
N ALA A 62 4.40 -18.87 -11.40
CA ALA A 62 3.94 -20.17 -11.91
C ALA A 62 3.85 -20.24 -13.46
N LYS A 63 3.86 -19.09 -14.16
CA LYS A 63 3.88 -19.02 -15.63
C LYS A 63 5.29 -19.03 -16.22
N ALA A 64 6.33 -19.15 -15.39
CA ALA A 64 7.71 -19.26 -15.87
C ALA A 64 7.90 -20.53 -16.72
N ARG A 65 8.66 -20.39 -17.81
CA ARG A 65 9.00 -21.51 -18.67
C ARG A 65 10.04 -22.42 -17.97
N PRO A 66 10.12 -23.70 -18.32
CA PRO A 66 11.21 -24.55 -17.84
C PRO A 66 12.58 -23.91 -18.08
N GLY A 67 13.40 -23.81 -17.04
CA GLY A 67 14.72 -23.18 -17.07
C GLY A 67 14.73 -21.63 -17.06
N GLN A 68 13.59 -20.98 -17.12
CA GLN A 68 13.50 -19.52 -17.04
C GLN A 68 13.77 -19.02 -15.62
N ARG A 69 14.65 -18.04 -15.50
CA ARG A 69 14.98 -17.42 -14.21
C ARG A 69 14.04 -16.26 -13.90
N ILE A 70 13.69 -16.11 -12.65
CA ILE A 70 12.79 -15.04 -12.20
C ILE A 70 13.57 -13.99 -11.43
N VAL A 71 13.34 -12.73 -11.76
CA VAL A 71 13.92 -11.56 -11.10
C VAL A 71 12.78 -10.70 -10.56
N SER A 72 12.81 -10.36 -9.28
CA SER A 72 11.83 -9.46 -8.71
C SER A 72 12.25 -7.99 -8.83
N LEU A 73 11.27 -7.12 -8.99
CA LEU A 73 11.46 -5.65 -9.08
C LEU A 73 10.59 -4.99 -8.03
N CYS A 74 11.18 -4.14 -7.20
CA CYS A 74 10.44 -3.34 -6.23
C CYS A 74 11.15 -2.00 -6.00
N HIS A 75 10.50 -1.06 -5.30
CA HIS A 75 11.12 0.22 -4.99
C HIS A 75 11.87 0.17 -3.66
N TYR A 76 11.24 -0.34 -2.60
CA TYR A 76 11.87 -0.45 -1.28
C TYR A 76 12.81 -1.65 -1.19
N PRO A 77 13.93 -1.52 -0.48
CA PRO A 77 14.76 -2.68 -0.13
C PRO A 77 13.98 -3.66 0.77
N LEU A 78 14.34 -4.93 0.71
CA LEU A 78 13.70 -5.97 1.53
C LEU A 78 14.32 -6.05 2.94
N ASN A 79 14.48 -4.90 3.58
CA ASN A 79 15.04 -4.73 4.92
C ASN A 79 14.03 -4.05 5.86
N ASN A 80 14.49 -3.41 6.93
CA ASN A 80 13.64 -2.76 7.93
C ASN A 80 12.86 -1.54 7.40
N ASP A 81 13.16 -1.05 6.19
CA ASP A 81 12.33 -0.03 5.52
C ASP A 81 11.02 -0.60 4.95
N LEU A 82 10.88 -1.93 4.93
CA LEU A 82 9.68 -2.64 4.47
C LEU A 82 9.02 -3.37 5.65
N THR A 83 7.82 -2.95 6.03
CA THR A 83 7.11 -3.41 7.23
C THR A 83 6.94 -4.93 7.30
N ASN A 84 6.59 -5.57 6.17
CA ASN A 84 6.38 -7.02 6.09
C ASN A 84 7.47 -7.75 5.31
N ARG A 85 8.72 -7.29 5.42
CA ARG A 85 9.87 -7.85 4.68
C ARG A 85 10.02 -9.36 4.84
N THR A 86 9.79 -9.90 6.03
CA THR A 86 9.94 -11.34 6.31
C THR A 86 8.94 -12.20 5.54
N GLU A 87 7.71 -11.73 5.36
CA GLU A 87 6.71 -12.37 4.54
C GLU A 87 7.10 -12.31 3.05
N VAL A 88 7.64 -11.16 2.62
CA VAL A 88 8.09 -10.97 1.23
C VAL A 88 9.29 -11.87 0.93
N THR A 89 10.34 -11.84 1.74
CA THR A 89 11.54 -12.69 1.53
C THR A 89 11.19 -14.18 1.60
N ALA A 90 10.34 -14.60 2.53
CA ALA A 90 9.86 -15.98 2.59
C ALA A 90 9.08 -16.37 1.32
N THR A 91 8.27 -15.47 0.78
CA THR A 91 7.54 -15.71 -0.48
C THR A 91 8.49 -15.81 -1.66
N LEU A 92 9.44 -14.90 -1.82
CA LEU A 92 10.42 -14.95 -2.91
C LEU A 92 11.25 -16.26 -2.86
N ARG A 93 11.71 -16.67 -1.68
CA ARG A 93 12.45 -17.95 -1.53
C ARG A 93 11.60 -19.14 -1.92
N ARG A 94 10.35 -19.22 -1.45
CA ARG A 94 9.42 -20.31 -1.81
C ARG A 94 9.16 -20.37 -3.32
N LEU A 95 9.19 -19.24 -4.00
CA LEU A 95 8.99 -19.15 -5.46
C LEU A 95 10.29 -19.35 -6.24
N GLY A 96 11.42 -19.58 -5.58
CA GLY A 96 12.72 -19.71 -6.24
C GLY A 96 13.21 -18.43 -6.92
N ILE A 97 12.91 -17.26 -6.35
CA ILE A 97 13.33 -15.96 -6.87
C ILE A 97 14.57 -15.48 -6.08
N PRO A 98 15.78 -15.64 -6.64
CA PRO A 98 17.03 -15.42 -5.90
C PRO A 98 17.51 -13.98 -5.94
N LEU A 99 16.94 -13.13 -6.79
CA LEU A 99 17.41 -11.77 -7.06
C LEU A 99 16.25 -10.78 -7.03
N THR A 100 16.48 -9.64 -6.34
CA THR A 100 15.61 -8.47 -6.41
C THR A 100 16.39 -7.23 -6.86
N LEU A 101 15.79 -6.45 -7.75
CA LEU A 101 16.29 -5.13 -8.15
C LEU A 101 15.43 -4.07 -7.46
N PHE A 102 16.09 -3.07 -6.84
CA PHE A 102 15.38 -2.05 -6.08
C PHE A 102 16.05 -0.68 -6.18
N GLY A 103 15.40 0.36 -5.66
CA GLY A 103 15.88 1.75 -5.68
C GLY A 103 15.98 2.36 -4.28
N HIS A 104 15.20 3.39 -4.01
CA HIS A 104 14.93 4.04 -2.74
C HIS A 104 16.09 4.89 -2.17
N TYR A 105 17.30 4.36 -2.01
CA TYR A 105 18.38 5.04 -1.29
C TYR A 105 19.09 6.15 -2.05
N HIS A 106 18.82 6.32 -3.35
CA HIS A 106 19.44 7.34 -4.20
C HIS A 106 20.97 7.35 -4.13
N ARG A 107 21.59 6.17 -4.18
CA ARG A 107 23.05 5.97 -4.12
C ARG A 107 23.57 5.37 -5.41
N ALA A 108 24.91 5.16 -5.46
CA ALA A 108 25.55 4.33 -6.47
C ALA A 108 25.07 2.86 -6.38
N PRO A 109 25.20 2.09 -7.47
CA PRO A 109 24.83 0.68 -7.44
C PRO A 109 25.53 -0.07 -6.32
N SER A 110 24.77 -0.84 -5.55
CA SER A 110 25.27 -1.56 -4.37
C SER A 110 24.61 -2.93 -4.26
N LEU A 111 25.32 -3.87 -3.65
CA LEU A 111 24.85 -5.23 -3.39
C LEU A 111 24.38 -5.35 -1.94
N PHE A 112 23.29 -6.08 -1.74
CA PHE A 112 22.69 -6.38 -0.45
C PHE A 112 22.37 -7.87 -0.33
N ASN A 113 22.28 -8.33 0.90
CA ASN A 113 21.77 -9.65 1.25
C ASN A 113 20.44 -9.50 2.01
N PHE A 114 19.38 -10.06 1.44
CA PHE A 114 18.06 -10.09 2.06
C PHE A 114 17.65 -11.54 2.33
N ASP A 115 18.11 -12.12 3.44
CA ASP A 115 17.86 -13.51 3.79
C ASP A 115 18.25 -14.49 2.66
N SER A 116 19.48 -14.38 2.13
CA SER A 116 20.03 -15.12 0.98
C SER A 116 19.45 -14.74 -0.39
N ILE A 117 18.59 -13.75 -0.49
CA ILE A 117 18.19 -13.15 -1.76
C ILE A 117 19.16 -12.01 -2.07
N ALA A 118 19.78 -12.07 -3.25
CA ALA A 118 20.63 -10.99 -3.71
C ALA A 118 19.81 -9.73 -3.99
N GLY A 119 20.19 -8.60 -3.40
CA GLY A 119 19.58 -7.30 -3.66
C GLY A 119 20.51 -6.39 -4.45
N ILE A 120 20.12 -5.96 -5.64
CA ILE A 120 20.86 -4.98 -6.40
C ILE A 120 20.12 -3.66 -6.37
N GLN A 121 20.74 -2.68 -5.71
CA GLN A 121 20.27 -1.31 -5.76
C GLN A 121 20.68 -0.65 -7.06
N GLY A 122 19.71 -0.07 -7.77
CA GLY A 122 19.97 0.78 -8.92
C GLY A 122 20.46 2.17 -8.52
N ARG A 123 21.28 2.78 -9.39
CA ARG A 123 21.70 4.18 -9.25
C ARG A 123 20.50 5.11 -9.44
N ALA A 124 20.45 6.19 -8.65
CA ALA A 124 19.55 7.30 -8.90
C ALA A 124 19.91 8.00 -10.23
N LEU A 125 18.90 8.35 -11.01
CA LEU A 125 19.07 9.09 -12.26
C LEU A 125 19.69 10.47 -12.02
N ARG A 126 19.27 11.16 -10.95
CA ARG A 126 19.80 12.45 -10.53
C ARG A 126 20.77 12.25 -9.37
N GLY A 127 22.00 12.76 -9.52
CA GLY A 127 22.96 12.86 -8.45
C GLY A 127 22.83 14.14 -7.62
N LYS A 128 23.84 14.45 -6.80
CA LYS A 128 23.94 15.71 -6.05
C LYS A 128 24.16 16.90 -6.98
N SER A 129 24.73 16.67 -8.15
CA SER A 129 24.99 17.63 -9.22
C SER A 129 24.61 17.00 -10.57
N ASP A 130 24.51 17.80 -11.63
CA ASP A 130 24.24 17.29 -12.98
C ASP A 130 25.34 16.35 -13.50
N SER A 131 26.60 16.57 -13.10
CA SER A 131 27.73 15.68 -13.40
C SER A 131 27.63 14.32 -12.72
N ASP A 132 26.79 14.20 -11.69
CA ASP A 132 26.53 12.99 -10.92
C ASP A 132 25.31 12.21 -11.43
N ALA A 133 24.61 12.72 -12.45
CA ALA A 133 23.49 12.04 -13.08
C ALA A 133 23.96 10.75 -13.76
N GLY A 134 23.12 9.71 -13.72
CA GLY A 134 23.49 8.44 -14.32
C GLY A 134 22.46 7.35 -14.13
N TYR A 135 22.80 6.13 -14.53
CA TYR A 135 21.93 4.96 -14.43
C TYR A 135 22.75 3.68 -14.27
N THR A 136 22.04 2.61 -13.94
CA THR A 136 22.62 1.26 -13.84
C THR A 136 22.34 0.48 -15.11
N LEU A 137 23.35 -0.18 -15.63
CA LEU A 137 23.26 -1.18 -16.70
C LEU A 137 23.41 -2.57 -16.08
N LEU A 138 22.54 -3.48 -16.46
CA LEU A 138 22.53 -4.86 -15.98
C LEU A 138 22.67 -5.80 -17.17
N ASP A 139 23.80 -6.52 -17.21
CA ASP A 139 24.01 -7.56 -18.22
C ASP A 139 23.72 -8.92 -17.58
N PHE A 140 22.75 -9.64 -18.12
CA PHE A 140 22.35 -10.96 -17.65
C PHE A 140 22.82 -12.06 -18.61
N TRP A 141 23.43 -13.11 -18.07
CA TRP A 141 23.74 -14.33 -18.82
C TRP A 141 23.75 -15.55 -17.90
N GLY A 142 23.08 -16.63 -18.31
CA GLY A 142 22.97 -17.83 -17.47
C GLY A 142 22.49 -17.47 -16.06
N ASP A 143 23.24 -17.81 -15.03
CA ASP A 143 22.94 -17.52 -13.63
C ASP A 143 23.65 -16.26 -13.11
N SER A 144 24.21 -15.45 -13.98
CA SER A 144 25.06 -14.32 -13.59
C SER A 144 24.45 -12.98 -14.01
N VAL A 145 24.75 -11.94 -13.22
CA VAL A 145 24.45 -10.56 -13.56
C VAL A 145 25.65 -9.68 -13.28
N ARG A 146 26.03 -8.88 -14.27
CA ARG A 146 27.05 -7.84 -14.16
C ARG A 146 26.39 -6.50 -14.01
N VAL A 147 26.77 -5.79 -12.97
CA VAL A 147 26.28 -4.46 -12.64
C VAL A 147 27.30 -3.44 -13.10
N ARG A 148 26.89 -2.58 -14.02
CA ARG A 148 27.69 -1.47 -14.50
C ARG A 148 27.01 -0.15 -14.17
N GLU A 149 27.82 0.82 -13.80
CA GLU A 149 27.37 2.18 -13.55
C GLU A 149 27.75 3.08 -14.73
N LYS A 150 26.79 3.81 -15.24
CA LYS A 150 26.99 4.88 -16.24
C LYS A 150 26.69 6.21 -15.59
N THR A 151 27.67 7.10 -15.53
CA THR A 151 27.50 8.52 -15.20
C THR A 151 27.52 9.36 -16.45
N LEU A 152 26.95 10.55 -16.39
CA LEU A 152 26.96 11.48 -17.52
C LEU A 152 28.40 11.84 -17.91
N GLY A 153 28.69 11.81 -19.20
CA GLY A 153 30.03 12.14 -19.73
C GLY A 153 31.13 11.09 -19.51
N ALA A 154 30.88 9.98 -18.80
CA ALA A 154 31.85 8.92 -18.57
C ALA A 154 31.44 7.59 -19.23
N GLU A 155 32.43 6.72 -19.54
CA GLU A 155 32.13 5.36 -20.00
C GLU A 155 31.57 4.49 -18.88
N PRO A 156 30.68 3.50 -19.21
CA PRO A 156 30.15 2.57 -18.21
C PRO A 156 31.30 1.78 -17.55
N ARG A 157 31.31 1.75 -16.22
CA ARG A 157 32.26 0.94 -15.44
C ARG A 157 31.56 -0.20 -14.71
N THR A 158 32.19 -1.37 -14.69
CA THR A 158 31.71 -2.51 -13.89
C THR A 158 31.89 -2.18 -12.39
N ARG A 159 30.81 -2.36 -11.62
CA ARG A 159 30.82 -2.22 -10.17
C ARG A 159 31.10 -3.57 -9.50
N PHE A 160 30.36 -4.60 -9.93
CA PHE A 160 30.52 -5.99 -9.48
C PHE A 160 29.81 -6.93 -10.45
N THR A 161 30.14 -8.22 -10.31
CA THR A 161 29.45 -9.33 -10.97
C THR A 161 29.13 -10.37 -9.92
N ILE A 162 27.91 -10.88 -9.93
CA ILE A 162 27.45 -11.91 -8.97
C ILE A 162 26.75 -13.04 -9.71
N ARG A 163 26.65 -14.20 -9.07
CA ARG A 163 25.63 -15.20 -9.39
C ARG A 163 24.33 -14.79 -8.73
N MET A 164 23.20 -15.04 -9.38
CA MET A 164 21.90 -14.69 -8.80
C MET A 164 21.58 -15.56 -7.59
N GLN A 165 22.00 -16.83 -7.61
CA GLN A 165 21.77 -17.78 -6.52
C GLN A 165 23.11 -18.18 -5.88
N ASP A 166 23.11 -18.29 -4.55
CA ASP A 166 24.23 -18.76 -3.72
C ASP A 166 25.57 -18.05 -4.01
N ASP A 167 25.50 -16.74 -4.30
CA ASP A 167 26.69 -15.95 -4.55
C ASP A 167 27.48 -15.69 -3.27
N PRO A 168 28.79 -16.04 -3.22
CA PRO A 168 29.60 -15.87 -2.02
C PRO A 168 29.73 -14.40 -1.58
N GLN A 169 29.75 -13.43 -2.52
CA GLN A 169 29.83 -12.01 -2.18
C GLN A 169 28.52 -11.55 -1.50
N THR A 170 27.37 -12.02 -2.01
CA THR A 170 26.06 -11.74 -1.42
C THR A 170 25.96 -12.37 -0.02
N LEU A 171 26.29 -13.64 0.11
CA LEU A 171 26.18 -14.38 1.38
C LEU A 171 27.14 -13.87 2.48
N ALA A 172 28.23 -13.23 2.09
CA ALA A 172 29.17 -12.59 3.04
C ALA A 172 28.63 -11.26 3.61
N LEU A 173 27.59 -10.68 3.02
CA LEU A 173 26.96 -9.45 3.53
C LEU A 173 26.00 -9.77 4.68
N ALA A 174 25.97 -8.88 5.68
CA ALA A 174 25.00 -8.99 6.75
C ALA A 174 23.56 -8.85 6.20
N SER A 175 22.67 -9.67 6.72
CA SER A 175 21.22 -9.53 6.55
C SER A 175 20.62 -9.02 7.85
N ASP A 176 19.53 -8.24 7.75
CA ASP A 176 18.81 -7.79 8.94
C ASP A 176 18.23 -9.01 9.69
N PRO A 177 18.35 -9.06 11.02
CA PRO A 177 17.81 -10.16 11.80
C PRO A 177 16.30 -10.24 11.62
N THR A 178 15.77 -11.44 11.47
CA THR A 178 14.33 -11.67 11.42
C THR A 178 13.72 -11.36 12.79
N PRO A 179 12.82 -10.39 12.92
CA PRO A 179 12.18 -10.09 14.17
C PRO A 179 11.33 -11.27 14.62
N PRO A 180 11.23 -11.54 15.93
CA PRO A 180 10.32 -12.56 16.43
C PRO A 180 8.88 -12.18 16.05
N VAL A 181 8.13 -13.11 15.49
CA VAL A 181 6.70 -12.93 15.18
C VAL A 181 5.93 -13.44 16.40
N PRO A 182 5.22 -12.57 17.12
CA PRO A 182 4.37 -13.02 18.22
C PRO A 182 3.27 -13.97 17.71
N ASP A 183 3.02 -15.04 18.45
CA ASP A 183 1.91 -15.95 18.14
C ASP A 183 0.56 -15.35 18.58
N TYR A 184 0.08 -14.41 17.80
CA TYR A 184 -1.22 -13.77 18.05
C TYR A 184 -2.38 -14.77 17.99
N LYS A 185 -2.23 -15.85 17.21
CA LYS A 185 -3.30 -16.85 17.01
C LYS A 185 -3.55 -17.67 18.27
N ALA A 186 -2.53 -17.89 19.09
CA ALA A 186 -2.66 -18.61 20.36
C ALA A 186 -3.61 -17.93 21.35
N HIS A 187 -3.82 -16.61 21.19
CA HIS A 187 -4.66 -15.80 22.08
C HIS A 187 -5.91 -15.23 21.38
N ALA A 188 -6.12 -15.52 20.11
CA ALA A 188 -7.25 -15.01 19.34
C ALA A 188 -8.45 -15.96 19.43
N GLN A 189 -9.62 -15.42 19.79
CA GLN A 189 -10.89 -16.17 19.75
C GLN A 189 -11.47 -16.30 18.34
N LEU A 190 -11.18 -15.33 17.47
CA LEU A 190 -11.61 -15.29 16.09
C LEU A 190 -10.50 -14.67 15.22
N VAL A 191 -10.13 -15.36 14.16
CA VAL A 191 -9.21 -14.84 13.14
C VAL A 191 -9.94 -14.80 11.81
N LEU A 192 -10.13 -13.59 11.26
CA LEU A 192 -10.62 -13.40 9.91
C LEU A 192 -9.42 -13.26 8.97
N GLN A 193 -9.40 -14.08 7.93
CA GLN A 193 -8.40 -14.00 6.87
C GLN A 193 -9.08 -13.58 5.57
N ASP A 194 -8.58 -12.49 4.97
CA ASP A 194 -9.01 -12.03 3.64
C ASP A 194 -7.92 -12.29 2.61
N SER A 195 -8.31 -12.43 1.35
CA SER A 195 -7.38 -12.51 0.21
C SER A 195 -6.77 -11.17 -0.18
N ALA A 196 -7.29 -10.07 0.39
CA ALA A 196 -6.81 -8.72 0.20
C ALA A 196 -6.30 -8.13 1.52
N THR A 197 -5.41 -7.17 1.42
CA THR A 197 -4.88 -6.45 2.59
C THR A 197 -5.98 -5.64 3.27
N ILE A 198 -6.09 -5.81 4.58
CA ILE A 198 -6.93 -5.00 5.46
C ILE A 198 -6.05 -3.91 6.06
N TYR A 199 -6.22 -2.68 5.59
CA TYR A 199 -5.45 -1.52 6.07
C TYR A 199 -6.18 -0.78 7.19
N THR A 200 -7.51 -0.86 7.21
CA THR A 200 -8.38 -0.11 8.11
C THR A 200 -8.61 -0.84 9.43
N GLY A 201 -8.92 -0.10 10.48
CA GLY A 201 -9.49 -0.70 11.69
C GLY A 201 -10.87 -1.30 11.42
N PRO A 202 -11.30 -2.29 12.21
CA PRO A 202 -12.66 -2.79 12.16
C PRO A 202 -13.64 -1.86 12.89
N ALA A 203 -14.90 -1.84 12.43
CA ALA A 203 -16.01 -1.21 13.14
C ALA A 203 -17.04 -2.27 13.55
N PHE A 204 -17.82 -1.98 14.57
CA PHE A 204 -18.74 -2.96 15.15
C PHE A 204 -20.15 -2.40 15.27
N TYR A 205 -21.14 -3.23 14.97
CA TYR A 205 -22.53 -2.98 15.26
C TYR A 205 -23.21 -4.29 15.65
N ARG A 206 -23.57 -4.43 16.93
CA ARG A 206 -24.11 -5.69 17.51
C ARG A 206 -23.11 -6.84 17.27
N ASP A 207 -23.52 -7.89 16.55
CA ASP A 207 -22.72 -9.07 16.25
C ASP A 207 -21.97 -8.98 14.91
N LEU A 208 -22.04 -7.81 14.25
CA LEU A 208 -21.43 -7.58 12.95
C LEU A 208 -20.14 -6.77 13.08
N VAL A 209 -19.12 -7.22 12.38
CA VAL A 209 -17.85 -6.52 12.15
C VAL A 209 -17.83 -6.01 10.72
N TYR A 210 -17.38 -4.78 10.54
CA TYR A 210 -17.18 -4.16 9.23
C TYR A 210 -15.73 -3.80 9.04
N TYR A 211 -15.19 -4.12 7.88
CA TYR A 211 -13.84 -3.74 7.49
C TYR A 211 -13.73 -3.51 6.00
N GLY A 212 -12.79 -2.64 5.62
CA GLY A 212 -12.47 -2.32 4.24
C GLY A 212 -11.16 -2.96 3.79
N THR A 213 -11.02 -3.22 2.50
CA THR A 213 -9.81 -3.78 1.90
C THR A 213 -9.19 -2.86 0.89
N THR A 214 -7.91 -3.05 0.60
CA THR A 214 -7.16 -2.36 -0.46
C THR A 214 -7.66 -2.68 -1.87
N GLN A 215 -8.41 -3.77 -2.03
CA GLN A 215 -9.08 -4.12 -3.29
C GLN A 215 -10.50 -3.53 -3.44
N GLY A 216 -10.86 -2.56 -2.61
CA GLY A 216 -12.14 -1.88 -2.74
C GLY A 216 -13.34 -2.72 -2.29
N VAL A 217 -13.20 -3.55 -1.28
CA VAL A 217 -14.32 -4.32 -0.73
C VAL A 217 -14.59 -3.89 0.69
N LEU A 218 -15.83 -3.44 0.97
CA LEU A 218 -16.38 -3.29 2.32
C LEU A 218 -17.15 -4.55 2.65
N ARG A 219 -16.82 -5.18 3.76
CA ARG A 219 -17.48 -6.42 4.22
C ARG A 219 -18.19 -6.22 5.54
N ALA A 220 -19.31 -6.90 5.69
CA ALA A 220 -19.98 -7.14 6.97
C ALA A 220 -19.91 -8.63 7.32
N TYR A 221 -19.39 -8.95 8.48
CA TYR A 221 -19.16 -10.30 8.94
C TYR A 221 -19.86 -10.55 10.27
N ASP A 222 -20.65 -11.62 10.35
CA ASP A 222 -21.32 -12.06 11.58
C ASP A 222 -20.34 -12.91 12.39
N THR A 223 -19.91 -12.38 13.53
CA THR A 223 -18.91 -13.04 14.38
C THR A 223 -19.48 -14.25 15.12
N ARG A 224 -20.79 -14.30 15.39
CA ARG A 224 -21.44 -15.45 16.03
C ARG A 224 -21.65 -16.60 15.06
N ARG A 225 -22.08 -16.29 13.83
CA ARG A 225 -22.32 -17.31 12.80
C ARG A 225 -21.09 -17.63 11.97
N ASN A 226 -19.99 -16.91 12.20
CA ASN A 226 -18.72 -17.05 11.50
C ASN A 226 -18.87 -17.01 9.98
N ARG A 227 -19.62 -16.02 9.46
CA ARG A 227 -19.87 -15.89 8.01
C ARG A 227 -20.03 -14.44 7.57
N GLU A 228 -19.69 -14.20 6.31
CA GLU A 228 -20.03 -12.94 5.65
C GLU A 228 -21.55 -12.81 5.51
N VAL A 229 -22.07 -11.62 5.82
CA VAL A 229 -23.50 -11.28 5.70
C VAL A 229 -23.76 -10.55 4.40
N TRP A 230 -22.94 -9.54 4.11
CA TRP A 230 -22.98 -8.79 2.87
C TRP A 230 -21.62 -8.17 2.55
N ARG A 231 -21.44 -7.79 1.29
CA ARG A 231 -20.28 -7.02 0.82
C ARG A 231 -20.70 -5.98 -0.20
N GLN A 232 -19.94 -4.88 -0.26
CA GLN A 232 -20.00 -3.87 -1.31
C GLN A 232 -18.64 -3.75 -2.00
N ARG A 233 -18.67 -3.48 -3.32
CA ARG A 233 -17.48 -3.32 -4.14
C ARG A 233 -17.38 -1.92 -4.70
N PHE A 234 -16.20 -1.38 -4.71
CA PHE A 234 -15.83 -0.06 -5.19
C PHE A 234 -14.72 -0.16 -6.23
N GLY A 235 -14.57 0.89 -7.04
CA GLY A 235 -13.49 0.99 -8.02
C GLY A 235 -12.12 1.23 -7.41
N GLY A 236 -12.04 1.68 -6.15
CA GLY A 236 -10.80 1.99 -5.46
C GLY A 236 -10.73 1.46 -4.03
N ALA A 237 -9.55 1.57 -3.43
CA ALA A 237 -9.26 1.07 -2.10
C ALA A 237 -10.06 1.78 -0.99
N LEU A 238 -10.25 1.10 0.13
CA LEU A 238 -10.71 1.67 1.39
C LEU A 238 -9.52 1.83 2.34
N TYR A 239 -9.17 3.08 2.64
CA TYR A 239 -8.15 3.44 3.63
C TYR A 239 -8.74 4.07 4.89
N THR A 240 -10.04 4.35 4.89
CA THR A 240 -10.77 4.84 6.06
C THR A 240 -11.31 3.68 6.87
N THR A 241 -11.20 3.73 8.20
CA THR A 241 -11.96 2.82 9.07
C THR A 241 -13.45 3.09 8.87
N PRO A 242 -14.27 2.07 8.57
CA PRO A 242 -15.71 2.26 8.48
C PRO A 242 -16.27 2.87 9.78
N LEU A 243 -17.22 3.77 9.66
CA LEU A 243 -17.89 4.40 10.80
C LEU A 243 -19.28 3.81 10.95
N VAL A 244 -19.66 3.53 12.19
CA VAL A 244 -21.02 3.03 12.48
C VAL A 244 -21.77 4.06 13.30
N ALA A 245 -22.92 4.47 12.77
CA ALA A 245 -23.80 5.42 13.44
C ALA A 245 -25.25 5.21 12.99
N GLU A 246 -26.19 5.28 13.93
CA GLU A 246 -27.65 5.26 13.68
C GLU A 246 -28.09 4.10 12.76
N GLY A 247 -27.47 2.92 12.89
CA GLY A 247 -27.76 1.76 12.06
C GLY A 247 -27.20 1.80 10.65
N LEU A 248 -26.33 2.77 10.37
CA LEU A 248 -25.61 2.90 9.12
C LEU A 248 -24.12 2.54 9.30
N VAL A 249 -23.53 2.01 8.23
CA VAL A 249 -22.07 1.89 8.04
C VAL A 249 -21.67 2.88 6.97
N ILE A 250 -20.72 3.76 7.29
CA ILE A 250 -20.25 4.82 6.41
C ILE A 250 -18.79 4.57 6.09
N ALA A 251 -18.45 4.56 4.81
CA ALA A 251 -17.08 4.30 4.33
C ALA A 251 -16.67 5.31 3.27
N GLY A 252 -15.44 5.82 3.41
CA GLY A 252 -14.77 6.61 2.38
C GLY A 252 -13.92 5.71 1.49
N THR A 253 -13.85 6.05 0.21
CA THR A 253 -13.11 5.31 -0.80
C THR A 253 -12.15 6.20 -1.57
N THR A 254 -11.21 5.60 -2.31
CA THR A 254 -10.28 6.38 -3.12
C THR A 254 -10.87 6.85 -4.46
N THR A 255 -11.99 6.28 -4.91
CA THR A 255 -12.60 6.61 -6.22
C THR A 255 -14.08 6.96 -6.17
N ASP A 256 -14.82 6.40 -5.20
CA ASP A 256 -16.30 6.45 -5.20
C ASP A 256 -16.85 7.39 -4.10
N GLY A 257 -16.00 8.24 -3.53
CA GLY A 257 -16.39 9.21 -2.51
C GLY A 257 -16.77 8.57 -1.17
N LEU A 258 -17.79 9.13 -0.52
CA LEU A 258 -18.32 8.69 0.77
C LEU A 258 -19.65 7.98 0.56
N ARG A 259 -19.81 6.80 1.14
CA ARG A 259 -21.01 5.97 0.98
C ARG A 259 -21.54 5.48 2.31
N ALA A 260 -22.84 5.45 2.47
CA ALA A 260 -23.50 4.93 3.65
C ALA A 260 -24.47 3.80 3.29
N TYR A 261 -24.39 2.74 4.07
CA TYR A 261 -25.18 1.53 3.90
C TYR A 261 -25.94 1.19 5.16
N ASP A 262 -27.11 0.61 5.02
CA ASP A 262 -27.81 -0.03 6.14
C ASP A 262 -26.90 -1.12 6.73
N ALA A 263 -26.63 -1.03 8.00
CA ALA A 263 -25.66 -1.88 8.67
C ALA A 263 -25.99 -3.38 8.57
N ARG A 264 -27.26 -3.75 8.58
CA ARG A 264 -27.70 -5.15 8.58
C ARG A 264 -27.82 -5.75 7.19
N THR A 265 -28.26 -4.94 6.22
CA THR A 265 -28.62 -5.42 4.88
C THR A 265 -27.61 -5.08 3.80
N GLY A 266 -26.72 -4.11 4.04
CA GLY A 266 -25.80 -3.58 3.04
C GLY A 266 -26.47 -2.72 1.96
N ARG A 267 -27.77 -2.41 2.10
CA ARG A 267 -28.47 -1.55 1.14
C ARG A 267 -27.94 -0.11 1.26
N GLU A 268 -27.54 0.49 0.12
CA GLU A 268 -27.12 1.90 0.09
C GLU A 268 -28.27 2.82 0.52
N ARG A 269 -27.94 3.78 1.35
CA ARG A 269 -28.87 4.78 1.89
C ARG A 269 -28.61 6.16 1.30
N TRP A 270 -27.35 6.54 1.19
CA TRP A 270 -26.92 7.78 0.57
C TRP A 270 -25.44 7.73 0.15
N HIS A 271 -25.04 8.64 -0.72
CA HIS A 271 -23.65 8.83 -1.11
C HIS A 271 -23.31 10.31 -1.37
N ILE A 272 -22.02 10.61 -1.31
CA ILE A 272 -21.45 11.90 -1.68
C ILE A 272 -20.24 11.62 -2.56
N ASP A 273 -20.29 12.04 -3.81
CA ASP A 273 -19.17 11.93 -4.72
C ASP A 273 -18.13 13.02 -4.41
N THR A 274 -16.86 12.66 -4.50
CA THR A 274 -15.74 13.58 -4.28
C THR A 274 -14.74 13.50 -5.42
N PRO A 275 -14.15 14.65 -5.83
CA PRO A 275 -13.18 14.66 -6.93
C PRO A 275 -11.82 14.03 -6.55
N THR A 276 -11.57 13.85 -5.26
CA THR A 276 -10.31 13.33 -4.72
C THR A 276 -10.58 12.25 -3.68
N PRO A 277 -9.62 11.33 -3.45
CA PRO A 277 -9.77 10.24 -2.50
C PRO A 277 -10.16 10.68 -1.09
N ILE A 278 -11.02 9.92 -0.44
CA ILE A 278 -11.27 10.01 1.00
C ILE A 278 -10.40 8.97 1.70
N VAL A 279 -9.46 9.43 2.51
CA VAL A 279 -8.48 8.57 3.21
C VAL A 279 -8.39 8.87 4.71
N GLY A 280 -9.07 9.93 5.16
CA GLY A 280 -9.07 10.36 6.55
C GLY A 280 -10.13 9.64 7.38
N GLN A 281 -9.89 9.62 8.68
CA GLN A 281 -10.84 9.11 9.65
C GLN A 281 -11.92 10.17 9.92
N GLY A 282 -13.15 9.73 10.13
CA GLY A 282 -14.24 10.62 10.51
C GLY A 282 -14.54 10.56 12.01
N LEU A 283 -15.28 11.57 12.48
CA LEU A 283 -15.83 11.63 13.83
C LEU A 283 -17.34 11.74 13.78
N VAL A 284 -18.04 10.82 14.42
CA VAL A 284 -19.48 10.92 14.62
C VAL A 284 -19.76 11.57 15.97
N ALA A 285 -20.67 12.55 15.98
CA ALA A 285 -21.14 13.24 17.18
C ALA A 285 -22.66 13.37 17.19
N GLY A 286 -23.23 13.44 18.37
CA GLY A 286 -24.70 13.45 18.55
C GLY A 286 -25.34 12.08 18.41
N ARG A 287 -26.68 12.02 18.46
CA ARG A 287 -27.47 10.78 18.33
C ARG A 287 -28.81 11.08 17.65
N GLY A 288 -29.43 10.04 17.08
CA GLY A 288 -30.72 10.13 16.41
C GLY A 288 -30.72 11.15 15.27
N PRO A 289 -31.74 11.98 15.13
CA PRO A 289 -31.87 12.97 14.06
C PRO A 289 -30.74 14.02 14.08
N ASN A 290 -30.08 14.20 15.21
CA ASN A 290 -28.99 15.18 15.41
C ASN A 290 -27.60 14.55 15.24
N ALA A 291 -27.51 13.28 14.87
CA ALA A 291 -26.23 12.63 14.59
C ALA A 291 -25.55 13.27 13.37
N VAL A 292 -24.31 13.69 13.54
CA VAL A 292 -23.51 14.32 12.50
C VAL A 292 -22.16 13.64 12.37
N LEU A 293 -21.65 13.63 11.16
CA LEU A 293 -20.31 13.16 10.80
C LEU A 293 -19.43 14.36 10.44
N TYR A 294 -18.25 14.43 11.03
CA TYR A 294 -17.17 15.30 10.60
C TYR A 294 -16.09 14.49 9.90
N ILE A 295 -15.79 14.82 8.64
CA ILE A 295 -14.82 14.06 7.83
C ILE A 295 -14.22 14.95 6.74
N GLY A 296 -12.95 14.68 6.40
CA GLY A 296 -12.33 15.27 5.22
C GLY A 296 -12.94 14.69 3.94
N LEU A 297 -13.52 15.54 3.10
CA LEU A 297 -14.06 15.18 1.78
C LEU A 297 -12.99 15.34 0.69
N GLY A 298 -11.90 14.57 0.81
CA GLY A 298 -10.76 14.64 -0.10
C GLY A 298 -9.78 15.77 0.27
N ASN A 299 -9.08 16.30 -0.74
CA ASN A 299 -7.99 17.24 -0.54
C ASN A 299 -8.48 18.64 -0.21
N GLY A 300 -8.12 19.12 0.97
CA GLY A 300 -8.34 20.52 1.37
C GLY A 300 -9.73 20.87 1.91
N THR A 301 -10.63 19.91 2.10
CA THR A 301 -12.00 20.18 2.55
C THR A 301 -12.38 19.35 3.77
N MET A 302 -12.84 20.00 4.84
CA MET A 302 -13.52 19.37 5.98
C MET A 302 -15.03 19.60 5.87
N ALA A 303 -15.86 18.60 6.19
CA ALA A 303 -17.31 18.72 6.13
C ALA A 303 -17.98 18.25 7.41
N LYS A 304 -19.13 18.84 7.70
CA LYS A 304 -20.14 18.35 8.65
C LYS A 304 -21.34 17.82 7.86
N ILE A 305 -21.72 16.59 8.10
CA ILE A 305 -22.71 15.86 7.31
C ILE A 305 -23.76 15.30 8.26
N ALA A 306 -25.03 15.40 7.93
CA ALA A 306 -26.11 14.71 8.64
C ALA A 306 -26.00 13.20 8.38
N VAL A 307 -25.93 12.40 9.43
CA VAL A 307 -25.79 10.93 9.31
C VAL A 307 -27.00 10.30 8.65
N SER A 308 -28.19 10.84 8.88
CA SER A 308 -29.46 10.26 8.43
C SER A 308 -29.62 10.20 6.91
N ASP A 309 -29.14 11.21 6.19
CA ASP A 309 -29.43 11.42 4.76
C ASP A 309 -28.23 11.84 3.91
N GLY A 310 -27.06 12.03 4.53
CA GLY A 310 -25.84 12.47 3.83
C GLY A 310 -25.80 13.95 3.47
N ARG A 311 -26.79 14.74 3.91
CA ARG A 311 -26.85 16.18 3.62
C ARG A 311 -25.68 16.90 4.25
N ILE A 312 -24.91 17.63 3.44
CA ILE A 312 -23.79 18.44 3.90
C ILE A 312 -24.33 19.69 4.60
N LEU A 313 -24.06 19.81 5.89
CA LEU A 313 -24.51 20.93 6.71
C LEU A 313 -23.60 22.15 6.58
N TRP A 314 -22.28 21.90 6.45
CA TRP A 314 -21.30 22.91 6.07
C TRP A 314 -20.04 22.25 5.50
N ARG A 315 -19.27 23.05 4.75
CA ARG A 315 -17.92 22.75 4.28
C ARG A 315 -16.98 23.85 4.73
N TYR A 316 -15.76 23.45 5.07
CA TYR A 316 -14.67 24.35 5.35
C TYR A 316 -13.50 23.99 4.44
N ASP A 317 -13.09 24.94 3.60
CA ASP A 317 -11.95 24.79 2.71
C ASP A 317 -10.71 25.33 3.43
N TYR A 318 -9.73 24.44 3.68
CA TYR A 318 -8.44 24.78 4.27
C TYR A 318 -7.30 24.77 3.23
N GLY A 319 -7.64 24.76 1.95
CA GLY A 319 -6.76 24.93 0.81
C GLY A 319 -6.23 23.62 0.24
N ARG A 320 -5.36 22.91 0.92
CA ARG A 320 -4.76 21.67 0.42
C ARG A 320 -4.31 20.75 1.56
N GLY A 321 -3.96 19.52 1.20
CA GLY A 321 -3.54 18.49 2.14
C GLY A 321 -4.73 17.71 2.67
N GLN A 322 -4.55 16.42 2.83
CA GLN A 322 -5.61 15.57 3.37
C GLN A 322 -5.61 15.62 4.90
N SER A 323 -6.79 15.63 5.51
CA SER A 323 -6.97 15.36 6.93
C SER A 323 -7.08 13.84 7.10
N GLN A 324 -5.97 13.20 7.49
CA GLN A 324 -5.91 11.74 7.62
C GLN A 324 -6.28 11.26 9.03
N GLY A 325 -5.91 12.03 10.04
CA GLY A 325 -6.26 11.74 11.43
C GLY A 325 -7.75 11.93 11.72
N GLN A 326 -8.22 11.32 12.79
CA GLN A 326 -9.57 11.54 13.28
C GLN A 326 -9.70 12.96 13.86
N PRO A 327 -10.69 13.74 13.45
CA PRO A 327 -11.00 15.02 14.08
C PRO A 327 -11.43 14.85 15.55
N ALA A 328 -11.30 15.90 16.35
CA ALA A 328 -11.76 15.95 17.73
C ALA A 328 -12.69 17.14 17.97
N LEU A 329 -13.65 16.96 18.86
CA LEU A 329 -14.49 18.05 19.35
C LEU A 329 -14.04 18.43 20.75
N ALA A 330 -13.71 19.72 20.97
CA ALA A 330 -13.34 20.27 22.26
C ALA A 330 -13.97 21.65 22.40
N ASP A 331 -14.70 21.89 23.48
CA ASP A 331 -15.34 23.18 23.80
C ASP A 331 -16.15 23.78 22.64
N GLY A 332 -16.93 22.94 21.96
CA GLY A 332 -17.74 23.34 20.81
C GLY A 332 -16.97 23.61 19.52
N LYS A 333 -15.66 23.40 19.51
CA LYS A 333 -14.79 23.58 18.35
C LYS A 333 -14.40 22.23 17.77
N LEU A 334 -14.33 22.16 16.44
CA LEU A 334 -13.74 21.03 15.72
C LEU A 334 -12.25 21.29 15.52
N VAL A 335 -11.41 20.36 15.97
CA VAL A 335 -9.96 20.40 15.80
C VAL A 335 -9.53 19.24 14.91
N PHE A 336 -8.73 19.49 13.88
CA PHE A 336 -8.20 18.47 12.99
C PHE A 336 -6.87 18.90 12.37
N GLY A 337 -5.97 17.95 12.19
CA GLY A 337 -4.71 18.16 11.49
C GLY A 337 -4.82 17.87 10.00
N ALA A 338 -4.04 18.57 9.18
CA ALA A 338 -3.94 18.33 7.76
C ALA A 338 -2.48 18.30 7.29
N TRP A 339 -2.22 17.61 6.17
CA TRP A 339 -0.87 17.49 5.57
C TRP A 339 -0.36 18.79 4.91
N ASN A 340 -0.94 19.92 5.25
CA ASN A 340 -0.44 21.25 4.93
C ASN A 340 0.35 21.90 6.09
N GLY A 341 0.55 21.17 7.19
CA GLY A 341 1.28 21.65 8.37
C GLY A 341 0.43 22.49 9.35
N HIS A 342 -0.88 22.50 9.21
CA HIS A 342 -1.81 23.22 10.09
C HIS A 342 -2.65 22.26 10.95
N LEU A 343 -3.04 22.79 12.09
CA LEU A 343 -4.00 22.21 13.00
C LEU A 343 -5.19 23.15 13.12
#